data_32b7f5ffe8b06de37541679578be5000
#
_entry.id   32b7f5ffe8b06de37541679578be5000
#
_cell.length_a   1.000
_cell.length_b   1.000
_cell.length_c   1.000
_cell.angle_alpha   90.00
_cell.angle_beta   90.00
_cell.angle_gamma   90.00
#
_symmetry.space_group_name_H-M   'P 1'
#
loop_
_entity.id
_entity.type
_entity.pdbx_description
1 polymer ?
#
loop_
_entity_poly.entity_id
_entity_poly.type
_entity_poly.pdbx_seq_one_letter_code
_entity_poly.pdbx_strand_id
1 'polypeptide(L)'
;MKLVLKEVKVYKYKCFLNEQKVAIDPKTTTIVGMNESGKTSFLSAIAKTNYFDDSDNDFKFDTTHDYPRNELIDFEEDDEDEGKIVSCTYVIPKELIEQINKELEVDVFNITEFTYNCNYRNSKITLSGIEADDRAFIEHLSKNYELSEPTKKVISELKSIDKVSELKAAEEDTDLSAFKAEIAKYANNPTGWNNLGYHIYITYIRPAMPKFWYFDDYYPLSGKININKMTTSQGMTEQDKTARALFELAKIKPQDVLNAQTNEYERFVALLEASANKITKEVFKFWTTNTNLDIEFKIQEIKNAQNQSEKYLDIRVKSQRHKITLPLDRRSKGFNWF
;
A
#
# COMPACT_ATOMS: atom_id res chain seq x y z
N MET A 1 4.87 -10.14 -5.46
CA MET A 1 4.33 -10.88 -4.29
C MET A 1 3.71 -9.88 -3.34
N LYS A 2 2.68 -10.24 -2.57
CA LYS A 2 2.05 -9.34 -1.59
C LYS A 2 2.14 -9.95 -0.21
N LEU A 3 2.34 -9.10 0.80
CA LEU A 3 2.27 -9.50 2.20
C LEU A 3 0.85 -9.89 2.58
N VAL A 4 0.70 -10.73 3.58
CA VAL A 4 -0.60 -11.17 4.11
C VAL A 4 -0.82 -10.54 5.48
N LEU A 5 -1.89 -9.78 5.65
CA LEU A 5 -2.31 -9.27 6.95
C LEU A 5 -2.85 -10.43 7.78
N LYS A 6 -2.21 -10.71 8.92
CA LYS A 6 -2.54 -11.82 9.82
C LYS A 6 -3.39 -11.40 11.01
N GLU A 7 -3.08 -10.22 11.56
CA GLU A 7 -3.67 -9.75 12.81
C GLU A 7 -3.71 -8.24 12.85
N VAL A 8 -4.75 -7.68 13.43
CA VAL A 8 -4.89 -6.25 13.72
C VAL A 8 -5.20 -6.07 15.19
N LYS A 9 -4.51 -5.12 15.81
CA LYS A 9 -4.81 -4.61 17.15
C LYS A 9 -5.13 -3.13 17.05
N VAL A 10 -6.28 -2.72 17.54
CA VAL A 10 -6.67 -1.32 17.67
C VAL A 10 -6.61 -0.94 19.15
N TYR A 11 -6.02 0.20 19.45
CA TYR A 11 -5.81 0.68 20.83
C TYR A 11 -6.69 1.90 21.13
N LYS A 12 -6.19 3.09 20.95
CA LYS A 12 -6.90 4.35 21.20
C LYS A 12 -7.44 4.91 19.88
N TYR A 13 -8.65 4.50 19.51
CA TYR A 13 -9.27 4.94 18.26
C TYR A 13 -10.80 5.02 18.40
N LYS A 14 -11.35 6.24 18.30
CA LYS A 14 -12.81 6.50 18.38
C LYS A 14 -13.42 5.91 19.65
N CYS A 15 -14.19 4.81 19.51
CA CYS A 15 -14.84 4.11 20.63
C CYS A 15 -13.95 3.10 21.34
N PHE A 16 -12.74 2.83 20.83
CA PHE A 16 -11.82 1.87 21.44
C PHE A 16 -10.93 2.56 22.49
N LEU A 17 -11.16 2.24 23.75
CA LEU A 17 -10.39 2.73 24.89
C LEU A 17 -9.27 1.76 25.29
N ASN A 18 -9.46 0.46 24.97
CA ASN A 18 -8.53 -0.59 25.29
C ASN A 18 -8.22 -1.44 24.05
N GLU A 19 -7.11 -2.16 24.09
CA GLU A 19 -6.69 -3.04 23.01
C GLU A 19 -7.82 -3.98 22.56
N GLN A 20 -8.14 -3.93 21.28
CA GLN A 20 -9.00 -4.89 20.62
C GLN A 20 -8.19 -5.63 19.56
N LYS A 21 -8.10 -6.94 19.70
CA LYS A 21 -7.31 -7.82 18.84
C LYS A 21 -8.22 -8.68 17.96
N VAL A 22 -7.94 -8.67 16.65
CA VAL A 22 -8.69 -9.46 15.66
C VAL A 22 -7.69 -10.19 14.75
N ALA A 23 -7.86 -11.50 14.64
CA ALA A 23 -7.17 -12.31 13.63
C ALA A 23 -7.85 -12.11 12.28
N ILE A 24 -7.06 -11.93 11.23
CA ILE A 24 -7.53 -11.66 9.88
C ILE A 24 -7.32 -12.90 9.02
N ASP A 25 -8.39 -13.41 8.43
CA ASP A 25 -8.31 -14.47 7.42
C ASP A 25 -7.84 -13.90 6.07
N PRO A 26 -6.95 -14.58 5.36
CA PRO A 26 -6.43 -14.09 4.08
C PRO A 26 -7.46 -13.90 2.97
N LYS A 27 -8.63 -14.56 3.09
CA LYS A 27 -9.69 -14.49 2.08
C LYS A 27 -10.84 -13.62 2.55
N THR A 28 -11.38 -13.89 3.74
CA THR A 28 -12.60 -13.20 4.22
C THR A 28 -12.65 -13.21 5.73
N THR A 29 -12.71 -12.03 6.33
CA THR A 29 -12.98 -11.86 7.75
C THR A 29 -14.32 -11.15 7.91
N THR A 30 -15.25 -11.76 8.64
CA THR A 30 -16.56 -11.17 8.94
C THR A 30 -16.59 -10.61 10.34
N ILE A 31 -16.88 -9.32 10.48
CA ILE A 31 -17.02 -8.63 11.77
C ILE A 31 -18.50 -8.45 12.06
N VAL A 32 -18.94 -9.04 13.17
CA VAL A 32 -20.34 -8.98 13.62
C VAL A 32 -20.45 -8.31 14.98
N GLY A 33 -21.59 -7.70 15.27
CA GLY A 33 -21.85 -7.04 16.55
C GLY A 33 -23.06 -6.12 16.46
N MET A 34 -23.50 -5.63 17.61
CA MET A 34 -24.62 -4.67 17.71
C MET A 34 -24.27 -3.34 17.02
N ASN A 35 -25.28 -2.51 16.77
CA ASN A 35 -25.04 -1.15 16.28
C ASN A 35 -24.19 -0.39 17.31
N GLU A 36 -23.33 0.49 16.84
CA GLU A 36 -22.40 1.30 17.65
C GLU A 36 -21.31 0.50 18.39
N SER A 37 -21.16 -0.81 18.13
CA SER A 37 -20.11 -1.64 18.74
C SER A 37 -18.70 -1.42 18.19
N GLY A 38 -18.51 -0.43 17.30
CA GLY A 38 -17.20 -0.08 16.76
C GLY A 38 -16.78 -0.81 15.48
N LYS A 39 -17.65 -1.60 14.83
CA LYS A 39 -17.32 -2.33 13.58
C LYS A 39 -16.75 -1.42 12.50
N THR A 40 -17.43 -0.32 12.21
CA THR A 40 -17.01 0.69 11.23
C THR A 40 -15.70 1.36 11.65
N SER A 41 -15.56 1.67 12.95
CA SER A 41 -14.32 2.24 13.48
C SER A 41 -13.14 1.30 13.32
N PHE A 42 -13.33 -0.01 13.56
CA PHE A 42 -12.28 -1.01 13.35
C PHE A 42 -11.84 -1.10 11.88
N LEU A 43 -12.79 -1.15 10.95
CA LEU A 43 -12.50 -1.18 9.51
C LEU A 43 -11.81 0.12 9.05
N SER A 44 -12.28 1.28 9.54
CA SER A 44 -11.67 2.57 9.25
C SER A 44 -10.24 2.66 9.79
N ALA A 45 -9.96 2.14 11.00
CA ALA A 45 -8.62 2.09 11.54
C ALA A 45 -7.65 1.30 10.65
N ILE A 46 -8.07 0.15 10.14
CA ILE A 46 -7.26 -0.65 9.19
C ILE A 46 -7.03 0.14 7.90
N ALA A 47 -8.08 0.71 7.33
CA ALA A 47 -7.97 1.46 6.08
C ALA A 47 -6.96 2.60 6.17
N LYS A 48 -6.96 3.35 7.27
CA LYS A 48 -6.05 4.47 7.52
C LYS A 48 -4.57 4.06 7.65
N THR A 49 -4.25 2.78 7.87
CA THR A 49 -2.83 2.33 7.98
C THR A 49 -2.07 2.41 6.67
N ASN A 50 -2.73 2.12 5.54
CA ASN A 50 -2.13 2.16 4.21
C ASN A 50 -3.24 2.30 3.15
N TYR A 51 -3.93 3.44 3.16
CA TYR A 51 -5.02 3.68 2.21
C TYR A 51 -4.52 3.72 0.77
N PHE A 52 -5.36 3.36 -0.18
CA PHE A 52 -4.95 3.25 -1.58
C PHE A 52 -4.59 4.61 -2.20
N ASP A 53 -5.25 5.69 -1.76
CA ASP A 53 -4.99 7.07 -2.16
C ASP A 53 -4.27 7.82 -1.03
N ASP A 54 -2.96 7.96 -1.16
CA ASP A 54 -2.11 8.63 -0.17
C ASP A 54 -2.42 10.15 -0.06
N SER A 55 -3.16 10.73 -1.02
CA SER A 55 -3.57 12.14 -1.01
C SER A 55 -4.88 12.40 -0.28
N ASP A 56 -5.64 11.34 0.05
CA ASP A 56 -6.92 11.45 0.75
C ASP A 56 -6.70 11.70 2.26
N ASN A 57 -6.97 12.92 2.69
CA ASN A 57 -6.79 13.32 4.09
C ASN A 57 -7.83 12.70 5.04
N ASP A 58 -8.98 12.26 4.56
CA ASP A 58 -10.00 11.61 5.39
C ASP A 58 -9.52 10.24 5.91
N PHE A 59 -8.54 9.66 5.20
CA PHE A 59 -7.90 8.41 5.58
C PHE A 59 -6.51 8.58 6.22
N LYS A 60 -6.20 9.77 6.74
CA LYS A 60 -5.06 9.98 7.66
C LYS A 60 -5.55 9.97 9.10
N PHE A 61 -4.68 9.51 10.00
CA PHE A 61 -4.97 9.60 11.44
C PHE A 61 -4.89 11.04 11.91
N ASP A 62 -5.91 11.46 12.67
CA ASP A 62 -6.02 12.80 13.25
C ASP A 62 -6.44 12.69 14.71
N THR A 63 -5.64 13.25 15.60
CA THR A 63 -5.90 13.22 17.03
C THR A 63 -7.26 13.83 17.40
N THR A 64 -7.64 14.94 16.76
CA THR A 64 -8.89 15.67 17.07
C THR A 64 -10.14 14.83 16.79
N HIS A 65 -10.13 14.02 15.72
CA HIS A 65 -11.31 13.27 15.27
C HIS A 65 -11.27 11.79 15.61
N ASP A 66 -10.09 11.25 15.82
CA ASP A 66 -9.88 9.81 15.96
C ASP A 66 -9.53 9.36 17.38
N TYR A 67 -8.88 10.24 18.19
CA TYR A 67 -8.55 9.90 19.58
C TYR A 67 -9.82 9.87 20.44
N PRO A 68 -9.95 8.96 21.43
CA PRO A 68 -11.07 8.92 22.37
C PRO A 68 -11.18 10.23 23.16
N ARG A 69 -12.27 10.97 22.96
CA ARG A 69 -12.42 12.34 23.48
C ARG A 69 -12.36 12.44 24.99
N ASN A 70 -12.77 11.40 25.72
CA ASN A 70 -12.72 11.37 27.18
C ASN A 70 -11.32 11.24 27.76
N GLU A 71 -10.33 10.85 26.96
CA GLU A 71 -8.93 10.69 27.36
C GLU A 71 -7.99 11.64 26.61
N LEU A 72 -8.55 12.55 25.81
CA LEU A 72 -7.75 13.43 24.95
C LEU A 72 -6.87 14.40 25.75
N ILE A 73 -7.40 14.95 26.85
CA ILE A 73 -6.66 15.89 27.68
C ILE A 73 -5.47 15.19 28.34
N ASP A 74 -5.69 14.03 28.93
CA ASP A 74 -4.62 13.23 29.57
C ASP A 74 -3.51 12.89 28.57
N PHE A 75 -3.88 12.56 27.33
CA PHE A 75 -2.92 12.29 26.26
C PHE A 75 -2.14 13.55 25.83
N GLU A 76 -2.79 14.71 25.79
CA GLU A 76 -2.11 15.97 25.42
C GLU A 76 -1.13 16.43 26.51
N GLU A 77 -1.39 16.11 27.78
CA GLU A 77 -0.53 16.44 28.91
C GLU A 77 0.64 15.46 29.09
N ASP A 78 0.55 14.24 28.56
CA ASP A 78 1.60 13.22 28.64
C ASP A 78 2.46 13.16 27.37
N ASP A 79 3.52 13.95 27.33
CA ASP A 79 4.44 14.02 26.19
C ASP A 79 5.20 12.70 25.90
N GLU A 80 5.25 11.76 26.84
CA GLU A 80 5.92 10.49 26.67
C GLU A 80 5.03 9.44 25.99
N ASP A 81 3.69 9.59 26.06
CA ASP A 81 2.77 8.70 25.36
C ASP A 81 2.77 9.00 23.83
N GLU A 82 3.28 8.08 23.04
CA GLU A 82 3.24 8.17 21.57
C GLU A 82 1.82 8.07 20.99
N GLY A 83 0.85 7.66 21.79
CA GLY A 83 -0.54 7.50 21.36
C GLY A 83 -0.69 6.39 20.33
N LYS A 84 -0.49 5.15 20.73
CA LYS A 84 -0.60 3.99 19.83
C LYS A 84 -2.03 3.83 19.33
N ILE A 85 -2.20 3.81 18.00
CA ILE A 85 -3.52 3.76 17.35
C ILE A 85 -3.84 2.32 16.95
N VAL A 86 -2.98 1.76 16.09
CA VAL A 86 -3.22 0.46 15.46
C VAL A 86 -1.89 -0.26 15.21
N SER A 87 -1.90 -1.57 15.36
CA SER A 87 -0.81 -2.45 14.97
C SER A 87 -1.32 -3.49 13.99
N CYS A 88 -0.65 -3.62 12.86
CA CYS A 88 -0.92 -4.61 11.84
C CYS A 88 0.22 -5.61 11.76
N THR A 89 -0.02 -6.88 12.05
CA THR A 89 0.97 -7.94 11.88
C THR A 89 0.84 -8.57 10.50
N TYR A 90 1.93 -8.55 9.75
CA TYR A 90 2.01 -9.10 8.40
C TYR A 90 2.89 -10.34 8.36
N VAL A 91 2.49 -11.31 7.56
CA VAL A 91 3.30 -12.47 7.18
C VAL A 91 4.04 -12.14 5.88
N ILE A 92 5.34 -12.40 5.86
CA ILE A 92 6.20 -12.24 4.69
C ILE A 92 6.23 -13.60 3.95
N PRO A 93 5.82 -13.65 2.67
CA PRO A 93 5.90 -14.87 1.89
C PRO A 93 7.34 -15.39 1.77
N LYS A 94 7.51 -16.71 1.87
CA LYS A 94 8.82 -17.35 1.78
C LYS A 94 9.57 -16.98 0.49
N GLU A 95 8.85 -16.93 -0.61
CA GLU A 95 9.39 -16.56 -1.91
C GLU A 95 9.96 -15.13 -1.94
N LEU A 96 9.40 -14.20 -1.13
CA LEU A 96 9.95 -12.85 -0.99
C LEU A 96 11.24 -12.86 -0.18
N ILE A 97 11.30 -13.65 0.90
CA ILE A 97 12.52 -13.83 1.70
C ILE A 97 13.64 -14.41 0.83
N GLU A 98 13.35 -15.45 0.06
CA GLU A 98 14.30 -16.09 -0.86
C GLU A 98 14.77 -15.11 -1.95
N GLN A 99 13.87 -14.27 -2.47
CA GLN A 99 14.23 -13.22 -3.42
C GLN A 99 15.18 -12.20 -2.81
N ILE A 100 14.89 -11.70 -1.60
CA ILE A 100 15.73 -10.72 -0.89
C ILE A 100 17.14 -11.27 -0.70
N ASN A 101 17.27 -12.47 -0.14
CA ASN A 101 18.57 -13.10 0.13
C ASN A 101 19.34 -13.39 -1.16
N LYS A 102 18.64 -13.75 -2.23
CA LYS A 102 19.25 -13.96 -3.55
C LYS A 102 19.78 -12.65 -4.15
N GLU A 103 19.05 -11.54 -4.03
CA GLU A 103 19.48 -10.24 -4.55
C GLU A 103 20.61 -9.61 -3.73
N LEU A 104 20.67 -9.92 -2.43
CA LEU A 104 21.77 -9.53 -1.55
C LEU A 104 22.97 -10.51 -1.63
N GLU A 105 22.83 -11.61 -2.37
CA GLU A 105 23.84 -12.67 -2.56
C GLU A 105 24.29 -13.33 -1.26
N VAL A 106 23.53 -13.17 -0.17
CA VAL A 106 23.83 -13.73 1.14
C VAL A 106 22.54 -13.92 1.95
N ASP A 107 22.53 -14.97 2.79
CA ASP A 107 21.38 -15.33 3.62
C ASP A 107 21.39 -14.53 4.94
N VAL A 108 20.82 -13.35 4.91
CA VAL A 108 20.84 -12.37 6.02
C VAL A 108 19.45 -12.00 6.54
N PHE A 109 18.40 -12.40 5.83
CA PHE A 109 17.02 -12.03 6.17
C PHE A 109 16.15 -13.28 6.24
N ASN A 110 15.68 -13.63 7.46
CA ASN A 110 14.88 -14.82 7.72
C ASN A 110 13.61 -14.52 8.51
N ILE A 111 13.20 -13.25 8.52
CA ILE A 111 12.01 -12.82 9.25
C ILE A 111 10.76 -13.21 8.46
N THR A 112 9.85 -13.94 9.11
CA THR A 112 8.59 -14.41 8.50
C THR A 112 7.39 -13.54 8.84
N GLU A 113 7.47 -12.74 9.90
CA GLU A 113 6.39 -11.87 10.38
C GLU A 113 6.96 -10.58 10.96
N PHE A 114 6.27 -9.48 10.75
CA PHE A 114 6.58 -8.20 11.38
C PHE A 114 5.31 -7.43 11.75
N THR A 115 5.45 -6.46 12.63
CA THR A 115 4.34 -5.59 13.05
C THR A 115 4.59 -4.15 12.63
N TYR A 116 3.62 -3.59 11.93
CA TYR A 116 3.55 -2.20 11.52
C TYR A 116 2.66 -1.44 12.49
N ASN A 117 3.21 -0.47 13.21
CA ASN A 117 2.50 0.31 14.21
C ASN A 117 2.32 1.76 13.75
N CYS A 118 1.11 2.29 13.93
CA CYS A 118 0.78 3.70 13.73
C CYS A 118 0.54 4.37 15.08
N ASN A 119 1.12 5.56 15.26
CA ASN A 119 1.00 6.37 16.46
C ASN A 119 0.53 7.78 16.10
N TYR A 120 -0.16 8.47 17.03
CA TYR A 120 -0.66 9.84 16.81
C TYR A 120 0.49 10.85 16.79
N ARG A 121 1.40 10.78 17.77
CA ARG A 121 2.49 11.77 17.86
C ARG A 121 3.37 11.69 16.63
N ASN A 122 3.50 12.85 15.97
CA ASN A 122 4.28 13.05 14.75
C ASN A 122 3.89 12.11 13.58
N SER A 123 2.67 11.56 13.60
CA SER A 123 2.25 10.52 12.66
C SER A 123 3.29 9.39 12.55
N LYS A 124 3.90 9.03 13.67
CA LYS A 124 5.05 8.13 13.74
C LYS A 124 4.64 6.71 13.38
N ILE A 125 5.36 6.15 12.44
CA ILE A 125 5.29 4.73 12.11
C ILE A 125 6.48 4.03 12.74
N THR A 126 6.23 2.93 13.45
CA THR A 126 7.29 2.08 13.98
C THR A 126 7.12 0.65 13.48
N LEU A 127 8.22 -0.02 13.24
CA LEU A 127 8.25 -1.42 12.85
C LEU A 127 8.84 -2.25 13.99
N SER A 128 8.24 -3.40 14.21
CA SER A 128 8.76 -4.38 15.18
C SER A 128 8.97 -5.71 14.45
N GLY A 129 10.16 -6.28 14.61
CA GLY A 129 10.47 -7.60 14.06
C GLY A 129 11.04 -7.57 12.63
N ILE A 130 11.50 -6.40 12.12
CA ILE A 130 12.29 -6.36 10.89
C ILE A 130 13.74 -6.12 11.26
N GLU A 131 14.53 -7.17 11.18
CA GLU A 131 15.96 -7.18 11.43
C GLU A 131 16.67 -8.06 10.40
N ALA A 132 17.89 -7.68 10.04
CA ALA A 132 18.75 -8.46 9.17
C ALA A 132 20.14 -8.59 9.80
N ASP A 133 20.92 -9.55 9.35
CA ASP A 133 22.27 -9.78 9.85
C ASP A 133 23.26 -8.83 9.16
N ASP A 134 23.41 -7.61 9.71
CA ASP A 134 24.37 -6.60 9.24
C ASP A 134 25.78 -7.18 9.17
N ARG A 135 26.18 -8.01 10.16
CA ARG A 135 27.52 -8.59 10.24
C ARG A 135 27.78 -9.53 9.05
N ALA A 136 26.90 -10.50 8.84
CA ALA A 136 27.04 -11.45 7.73
C ALA A 136 27.06 -10.73 6.38
N PHE A 137 26.28 -9.65 6.23
CA PHE A 137 26.29 -8.82 5.02
C PHE A 137 27.61 -8.09 4.82
N ILE A 138 28.13 -7.45 5.87
CA ILE A 138 29.42 -6.73 5.83
C ILE A 138 30.56 -7.70 5.46
N GLU A 139 30.60 -8.87 6.11
CA GLU A 139 31.59 -9.93 5.85
C GLU A 139 31.49 -10.44 4.40
N HIS A 140 30.27 -10.66 3.90
CA HIS A 140 30.05 -11.10 2.53
C HIS A 140 30.54 -10.07 1.53
N LEU A 141 30.12 -8.83 1.66
CA LEU A 141 30.46 -7.75 0.74
C LEU A 141 31.97 -7.47 0.73
N SER A 142 32.64 -7.57 1.89
CA SER A 142 34.09 -7.33 2.02
C SER A 142 34.95 -8.27 1.18
N LYS A 143 34.43 -9.48 0.84
CA LYS A 143 35.16 -10.46 0.01
C LYS A 143 35.39 -10.00 -1.43
N ASN A 144 34.61 -9.02 -1.89
CA ASN A 144 34.68 -8.47 -3.24
C ASN A 144 35.77 -7.36 -3.36
N TYR A 145 36.51 -7.07 -2.27
CA TYR A 145 37.48 -5.98 -2.20
C TYR A 145 38.84 -6.48 -1.73
N GLU A 146 39.90 -5.88 -2.26
CA GLU A 146 41.27 -6.13 -1.81
C GLU A 146 41.55 -5.35 -0.52
N LEU A 147 41.40 -6.02 0.61
CA LEU A 147 41.56 -5.51 1.96
C LEU A 147 42.67 -6.28 2.68
N SER A 148 43.45 -5.60 3.51
CA SER A 148 44.48 -6.20 4.33
C SER A 148 43.92 -7.13 5.40
N GLU A 149 44.69 -8.12 5.84
CA GLU A 149 44.27 -9.05 6.89
C GLU A 149 43.92 -8.36 8.23
N PRO A 150 44.62 -7.31 8.67
CA PRO A 150 44.20 -6.52 9.83
C PRO A 150 42.81 -5.90 9.65
N THR A 151 42.54 -5.31 8.49
CA THR A 151 41.25 -4.68 8.16
C THR A 151 40.12 -5.72 8.11
N LYS A 152 40.34 -6.87 7.46
CA LYS A 152 39.37 -8.00 7.45
C LYS A 152 39.04 -8.49 8.85
N LYS A 153 40.03 -8.58 9.74
CA LYS A 153 39.81 -8.96 11.12
C LYS A 153 38.91 -7.96 11.86
N VAL A 154 39.16 -6.65 11.69
CA VAL A 154 38.28 -5.62 12.27
C VAL A 154 36.88 -5.70 11.69
N ILE A 155 36.73 -5.90 10.38
CA ILE A 155 35.43 -6.07 9.71
C ILE A 155 34.64 -7.24 10.31
N SER A 156 35.28 -8.38 10.56
CA SER A 156 34.61 -9.56 11.15
C SER A 156 34.09 -9.35 12.58
N GLU A 157 34.55 -8.30 13.27
CA GLU A 157 34.11 -7.92 14.62
C GLU A 157 32.98 -6.87 14.59
N LEU A 158 32.72 -6.24 13.42
CA LEU A 158 31.67 -5.26 13.28
C LEU A 158 30.28 -5.90 13.39
N LYS A 159 29.38 -5.23 14.09
CA LYS A 159 27.99 -5.67 14.31
C LYS A 159 26.96 -4.79 13.58
N SER A 160 27.37 -3.67 13.03
CA SER A 160 26.48 -2.72 12.38
C SER A 160 27.18 -2.03 11.21
N ILE A 161 26.43 -1.77 10.17
CA ILE A 161 26.84 -1.09 8.95
C ILE A 161 27.40 0.32 9.24
N ASP A 162 26.83 1.04 10.20
CA ASP A 162 27.27 2.40 10.59
C ASP A 162 28.74 2.44 10.97
N LYS A 163 29.23 1.37 11.61
CA LYS A 163 30.60 1.29 12.09
C LYS A 163 31.65 1.12 11.00
N VAL A 164 31.23 0.73 9.80
CA VAL A 164 32.14 0.61 8.64
C VAL A 164 32.75 1.96 8.26
N SER A 165 32.00 3.06 8.43
CA SER A 165 32.49 4.42 8.15
C SER A 165 33.69 4.80 9.01
N GLU A 166 33.79 4.26 10.25
CA GLU A 166 34.81 4.55 11.25
C GLU A 166 36.13 3.78 11.00
N LEU A 167 36.14 2.79 10.09
CA LEU A 167 37.36 2.03 9.75
C LEU A 167 38.48 2.96 9.27
N LYS A 168 39.70 2.73 9.74
CA LYS A 168 40.88 3.45 9.27
C LYS A 168 41.62 2.62 8.21
N ALA A 169 42.06 3.28 7.15
CA ALA A 169 42.83 2.61 6.11
C ALA A 169 44.21 2.18 6.66
N ALA A 170 44.63 0.96 6.37
CA ALA A 170 46.01 0.55 6.42
C ALA A 170 46.69 0.90 5.07
N GLU A 171 48.02 0.99 5.05
CA GLU A 171 48.76 1.34 3.80
C GLU A 171 48.51 0.35 2.65
N GLU A 172 48.11 -0.89 3.00
CA GLU A 172 47.83 -1.99 2.06
C GLU A 172 46.37 -2.05 1.58
N ASP A 173 45.46 -1.20 2.10
CA ASP A 173 44.05 -1.22 1.79
C ASP A 173 43.74 -0.40 0.54
N THR A 174 43.90 -0.97 -0.64
CA THR A 174 43.65 -0.28 -1.92
C THR A 174 42.18 0.02 -2.15
N ASP A 175 41.28 -0.88 -1.70
CA ASP A 175 39.83 -0.82 -1.99
C ASP A 175 38.99 -0.38 -0.82
N LEU A 176 39.54 -0.03 0.34
CA LEU A 176 38.75 0.33 1.52
C LEU A 176 37.79 1.50 1.28
N SER A 177 38.21 2.48 0.48
CA SER A 177 37.35 3.62 0.13
C SER A 177 36.14 3.19 -0.73
N ALA A 178 36.36 2.28 -1.69
CA ALA A 178 35.32 1.73 -2.54
C ALA A 178 34.35 0.85 -1.72
N PHE A 179 34.88 -0.01 -0.85
CA PHE A 179 34.08 -0.80 0.08
C PHE A 179 33.18 0.07 0.97
N LYS A 180 33.74 1.13 1.58
CA LYS A 180 32.96 2.08 2.39
C LYS A 180 31.86 2.77 1.58
N ALA A 181 32.15 3.19 0.35
CA ALA A 181 31.18 3.83 -0.51
C ALA A 181 30.03 2.88 -0.89
N GLU A 182 30.34 1.59 -1.10
CA GLU A 182 29.31 0.58 -1.38
C GLU A 182 28.42 0.33 -0.17
N ILE A 183 29.01 0.07 1.00
CA ILE A 183 28.26 -0.23 2.21
C ILE A 183 27.42 0.96 2.69
N ALA A 184 27.86 2.20 2.43
CA ALA A 184 27.14 3.42 2.78
C ALA A 184 25.76 3.52 2.11
N LYS A 185 25.53 2.82 1.00
CA LYS A 185 24.23 2.75 0.35
C LYS A 185 23.15 2.10 1.24
N TYR A 186 23.57 1.28 2.20
CA TYR A 186 22.73 0.55 3.15
C TYR A 186 22.65 1.22 4.53
N ALA A 187 23.43 2.28 4.77
CA ALA A 187 23.51 2.97 6.06
C ALA A 187 22.51 4.14 6.22
N ASN A 188 21.62 4.35 5.25
CA ASN A 188 20.70 5.50 5.25
C ASN A 188 19.38 5.17 6.00
N ASN A 189 19.46 5.01 7.32
CA ASN A 189 18.33 4.66 8.17
C ASN A 189 18.04 5.73 9.22
N PRO A 190 16.81 5.79 9.74
CA PRO A 190 16.48 6.56 10.95
C PRO A 190 17.22 6.01 12.18
N THR A 191 17.52 6.89 13.12
CA THR A 191 18.19 6.51 14.37
C THR A 191 17.46 5.37 15.09
N GLY A 192 18.20 4.35 15.49
CA GLY A 192 17.69 3.22 16.26
C GLY A 192 17.13 2.05 15.43
N TRP A 193 17.19 2.14 14.10
CA TRP A 193 16.82 1.03 13.23
C TRP A 193 18.03 0.19 12.84
N ASN A 194 17.81 -1.12 12.61
CA ASN A 194 18.80 -1.97 11.95
C ASN A 194 18.97 -1.50 10.48
N ASN A 195 20.20 -1.26 10.07
CA ASN A 195 20.49 -0.63 8.78
C ASN A 195 20.01 -1.46 7.60
N LEU A 196 20.44 -2.71 7.52
CA LEU A 196 20.07 -3.61 6.44
C LEU A 196 18.57 -3.94 6.49
N GLY A 197 18.02 -4.12 7.69
CA GLY A 197 16.59 -4.32 7.90
C GLY A 197 15.75 -3.16 7.37
N TYR A 198 16.18 -1.90 7.59
CA TYR A 198 15.52 -0.73 7.04
C TYR A 198 15.62 -0.67 5.52
N HIS A 199 16.79 -0.96 4.96
CA HIS A 199 16.97 -1.05 3.51
C HIS A 199 16.03 -2.09 2.90
N ILE A 200 15.97 -3.29 3.48
CA ILE A 200 15.06 -4.37 3.07
C ILE A 200 13.60 -3.91 3.17
N TYR A 201 13.23 -3.24 4.25
CA TYR A 201 11.87 -2.71 4.40
C TYR A 201 11.48 -1.75 3.28
N ILE A 202 12.31 -0.75 3.01
CA ILE A 202 11.99 0.28 2.00
C ILE A 202 11.98 -0.30 0.59
N THR A 203 12.95 -1.19 0.29
CA THR A 203 13.16 -1.70 -1.08
C THR A 203 12.19 -2.82 -1.45
N TYR A 204 11.90 -3.73 -0.52
CA TYR A 204 11.17 -4.96 -0.83
C TYR A 204 9.83 -5.07 -0.09
N ILE A 205 9.81 -4.79 1.21
CA ILE A 205 8.64 -5.05 2.06
C ILE A 205 7.58 -3.99 1.87
N ARG A 206 7.92 -2.72 1.98
CA ARG A 206 6.98 -1.61 1.82
C ARG A 206 6.22 -1.62 0.48
N PRO A 207 6.86 -1.86 -0.68
CA PRO A 207 6.15 -1.98 -1.94
C PRO A 207 5.25 -3.22 -2.05
N ALA A 208 5.52 -4.25 -1.24
CA ALA A 208 4.72 -5.47 -1.18
C ALA A 208 3.54 -5.38 -0.21
N MET A 209 3.46 -4.33 0.64
CA MET A 209 2.35 -4.12 1.57
C MET A 209 1.04 -3.94 0.82
N PRO A 210 -0.07 -4.55 1.29
CA PRO A 210 -1.38 -4.35 0.72
C PRO A 210 -1.84 -2.91 0.94
N LYS A 211 -2.39 -2.30 -0.10
CA LYS A 211 -3.16 -1.07 0.01
C LYS A 211 -4.59 -1.42 0.41
N PHE A 212 -5.20 -0.61 1.28
CA PHE A 212 -6.56 -0.79 1.74
C PHE A 212 -7.51 0.14 1.00
N TRP A 213 -8.66 -0.36 0.69
CA TRP A 213 -9.77 0.42 0.18
C TRP A 213 -10.98 0.23 1.08
N TYR A 214 -11.42 1.30 1.71
CA TYR A 214 -12.63 1.30 2.51
C TYR A 214 -13.83 1.54 1.59
N PHE A 215 -14.69 0.55 1.53
CA PHE A 215 -15.87 0.57 0.68
C PHE A 215 -17.13 0.55 1.55
N ASP A 216 -18.02 1.52 1.34
CA ASP A 216 -19.33 1.56 1.98
C ASP A 216 -20.44 2.01 1.03
N ASP A 217 -21.67 2.18 1.54
CA ASP A 217 -22.86 2.54 0.75
C ASP A 217 -22.76 3.87 0.01
N TYR A 218 -21.86 4.74 0.45
CA TYR A 218 -21.71 6.09 -0.09
C TYR A 218 -20.82 6.16 -1.34
N TYR A 219 -20.20 5.06 -1.74
CA TYR A 219 -19.22 5.01 -2.83
C TYR A 219 -19.62 4.16 -4.06
N PRO A 220 -20.90 4.19 -4.50
CA PRO A 220 -21.26 3.44 -5.69
C PRO A 220 -20.47 3.97 -6.90
N LEU A 221 -19.96 3.06 -7.71
CA LEU A 221 -19.33 3.41 -8.97
C LEU A 221 -20.36 4.01 -9.91
N SER A 222 -20.11 5.24 -10.41
CA SER A 222 -20.96 5.86 -11.43
C SER A 222 -20.80 5.15 -12.76
N GLY A 223 -21.91 4.92 -13.45
CA GLY A 223 -21.89 4.37 -14.80
C GLY A 223 -21.24 5.32 -15.82
N LYS A 224 -21.07 6.61 -15.47
CA LYS A 224 -20.46 7.60 -16.33
C LYS A 224 -19.50 8.49 -15.54
N ILE A 225 -18.22 8.40 -15.85
CA ILE A 225 -17.12 9.07 -15.14
C ILE A 225 -16.53 10.15 -16.02
N ASN A 226 -16.44 11.38 -15.51
CA ASN A 226 -15.74 12.47 -16.19
C ASN A 226 -14.23 12.34 -15.98
N ILE A 227 -13.48 11.99 -17.03
CA ILE A 227 -12.04 11.74 -16.97
C ILE A 227 -11.27 13.02 -16.67
N ASN A 228 -11.76 14.19 -17.10
CA ASN A 228 -11.12 15.47 -16.82
C ASN A 228 -11.07 15.75 -15.31
N LYS A 229 -12.13 15.39 -14.58
CA LYS A 229 -12.16 15.52 -13.10
C LYS A 229 -11.18 14.59 -12.40
N MET A 230 -10.86 13.45 -12.99
CA MET A 230 -9.92 12.48 -12.40
C MET A 230 -8.46 12.97 -12.38
N THR A 231 -8.13 14.02 -13.14
CA THR A 231 -6.77 14.60 -13.16
C THR A 231 -6.53 15.61 -12.03
N THR A 232 -7.58 16.04 -11.36
CA THR A 232 -7.51 17.02 -10.26
C THR A 232 -7.95 16.35 -8.96
N SER A 233 -7.21 16.58 -7.86
CA SER A 233 -7.59 16.07 -6.54
C SER A 233 -8.59 16.97 -5.79
N GLN A 234 -8.91 18.16 -6.34
CA GLN A 234 -9.82 19.11 -5.69
C GLN A 234 -11.27 18.90 -6.13
N GLY A 235 -12.17 18.85 -5.15
CA GLY A 235 -13.61 18.77 -5.41
C GLY A 235 -14.12 17.41 -5.90
N MET A 236 -13.37 16.33 -5.64
CA MET A 236 -13.80 14.98 -5.95
C MET A 236 -14.94 14.56 -5.04
N THR A 237 -16.00 14.02 -5.63
CA THR A 237 -17.07 13.34 -4.90
C THR A 237 -16.60 11.93 -4.49
N GLU A 238 -17.34 11.29 -3.58
CA GLU A 238 -17.05 9.91 -3.20
C GLU A 238 -17.11 8.94 -4.40
N GLN A 239 -18.04 9.18 -5.32
CA GLN A 239 -18.13 8.42 -6.58
C GLN A 239 -16.89 8.63 -7.46
N ASP A 240 -16.31 9.83 -7.45
CA ASP A 240 -15.08 10.13 -8.18
C ASP A 240 -13.89 9.39 -7.56
N LYS A 241 -13.83 9.24 -6.24
CA LYS A 241 -12.80 8.45 -5.54
C LYS A 241 -12.87 6.97 -5.94
N THR A 242 -14.08 6.39 -6.00
CA THR A 242 -14.29 5.02 -6.49
C THR A 242 -13.85 4.86 -7.95
N ALA A 243 -14.18 5.85 -8.78
CA ALA A 243 -13.74 5.87 -10.17
C ALA A 243 -12.21 5.94 -10.30
N ARG A 244 -11.54 6.72 -9.46
CA ARG A 244 -10.08 6.81 -9.43
C ARG A 244 -9.43 5.48 -9.06
N ALA A 245 -9.98 4.77 -8.07
CA ALA A 245 -9.52 3.43 -7.72
C ALA A 245 -9.65 2.44 -8.89
N LEU A 246 -10.70 2.55 -9.70
CA LEU A 246 -10.84 1.76 -10.92
C LEU A 246 -9.70 2.03 -11.93
N PHE A 247 -9.35 3.30 -12.15
CA PHE A 247 -8.22 3.66 -13.01
C PHE A 247 -6.88 3.14 -12.49
N GLU A 248 -6.65 3.20 -11.18
CA GLU A 248 -5.44 2.66 -10.54
C GLU A 248 -5.37 1.13 -10.66
N LEU A 249 -6.49 0.43 -10.43
CA LEU A 249 -6.58 -1.02 -10.61
C LEU A 249 -6.28 -1.44 -12.05
N ALA A 250 -6.75 -0.64 -13.01
CA ALA A 250 -6.49 -0.83 -14.44
C ALA A 250 -5.08 -0.39 -14.85
N LYS A 251 -4.30 0.25 -13.96
CA LYS A 251 -2.99 0.87 -14.24
C LYS A 251 -3.05 1.91 -15.36
N ILE A 252 -4.14 2.64 -15.45
CA ILE A 252 -4.38 3.69 -16.44
C ILE A 252 -4.28 5.04 -15.74
N LYS A 253 -3.44 5.92 -16.26
CA LYS A 253 -3.39 7.31 -15.81
C LYS A 253 -4.44 8.13 -16.55
N PRO A 254 -5.36 8.82 -15.85
CA PRO A 254 -6.38 9.65 -16.50
C PRO A 254 -5.79 10.67 -17.50
N GLN A 255 -4.62 11.22 -17.18
CA GLN A 255 -3.94 12.18 -18.05
C GLN A 255 -3.54 11.58 -19.40
N ASP A 256 -3.10 10.32 -19.43
CA ASP A 256 -2.72 9.63 -20.66
C ASP A 256 -3.93 9.49 -21.60
N VAL A 257 -5.12 9.28 -21.01
CA VAL A 257 -6.39 9.21 -21.75
C VAL A 257 -6.75 10.54 -22.40
N LEU A 258 -6.55 11.64 -21.66
CA LEU A 258 -6.85 12.98 -22.17
C LEU A 258 -5.91 13.38 -23.29
N ASN A 259 -4.63 13.02 -23.17
CA ASN A 259 -3.56 13.40 -24.09
C ASN A 259 -3.37 12.42 -25.26
N ALA A 260 -4.04 11.25 -25.24
CA ALA A 260 -3.87 10.22 -26.27
C ALA A 260 -4.17 10.77 -27.67
N GLN A 261 -3.15 10.81 -28.52
CA GLN A 261 -3.26 11.03 -29.95
C GLN A 261 -3.67 9.72 -30.65
N THR A 262 -4.06 9.78 -31.91
CA THR A 262 -4.69 8.68 -32.65
C THR A 262 -3.93 7.34 -32.56
N ASN A 263 -2.59 7.35 -32.52
CA ASN A 263 -1.78 6.12 -32.45
C ASN A 263 -1.70 5.51 -31.04
N GLU A 264 -1.93 6.30 -30.00
CA GLU A 264 -1.95 5.82 -28.60
C GLU A 264 -3.36 5.42 -28.18
N TYR A 265 -4.38 5.86 -28.91
CA TYR A 265 -5.78 5.58 -28.63
C TYR A 265 -6.09 4.08 -28.71
N GLU A 266 -5.62 3.38 -29.73
CA GLU A 266 -5.82 1.93 -29.87
C GLU A 266 -5.16 1.14 -28.73
N ARG A 267 -3.94 1.52 -28.32
CA ARG A 267 -3.29 0.92 -27.16
C ARG A 267 -4.10 1.15 -25.89
N PHE A 268 -4.66 2.32 -25.74
CA PHE A 268 -5.50 2.67 -24.60
C PHE A 268 -6.80 1.87 -24.60
N VAL A 269 -7.49 1.74 -25.73
CA VAL A 269 -8.71 0.90 -25.88
C VAL A 269 -8.38 -0.54 -25.49
N ALA A 270 -7.26 -1.10 -25.97
CA ALA A 270 -6.83 -2.44 -25.64
C ALA A 270 -6.59 -2.63 -24.12
N LEU A 271 -6.01 -1.64 -23.43
CA LEU A 271 -5.84 -1.66 -21.97
C LEU A 271 -7.18 -1.60 -21.23
N LEU A 272 -8.12 -0.80 -21.70
CA LEU A 272 -9.48 -0.75 -21.13
C LEU A 272 -10.21 -2.10 -21.31
N GLU A 273 -10.14 -2.71 -22.48
CA GLU A 273 -10.75 -4.01 -22.75
C GLU A 273 -10.11 -5.12 -21.89
N ALA A 274 -8.77 -5.13 -21.77
CA ALA A 274 -8.07 -6.07 -20.90
C ALA A 274 -8.48 -5.89 -19.43
N SER A 275 -8.66 -4.65 -18.98
CA SER A 275 -9.11 -4.32 -17.61
C SER A 275 -10.57 -4.73 -17.40
N ALA A 276 -11.45 -4.46 -18.38
CA ALA A 276 -12.85 -4.89 -18.34
C ALA A 276 -12.96 -6.42 -18.22
N ASN A 277 -12.18 -7.16 -18.99
CA ASN A 277 -12.12 -8.61 -18.93
C ASN A 277 -11.63 -9.12 -17.57
N LYS A 278 -10.61 -8.47 -16.99
CA LYS A 278 -10.10 -8.83 -15.67
C LYS A 278 -11.14 -8.57 -14.60
N ILE A 279 -11.77 -7.39 -14.60
CA ILE A 279 -12.83 -7.02 -13.64
C ILE A 279 -14.02 -7.96 -13.79
N THR A 280 -14.47 -8.24 -15.01
CA THR A 280 -15.53 -9.21 -15.28
C THR A 280 -15.25 -10.54 -14.60
N LYS A 281 -14.04 -11.09 -14.78
CA LYS A 281 -13.64 -12.36 -14.14
C LYS A 281 -13.64 -12.29 -12.61
N GLU A 282 -13.20 -11.18 -12.03
CA GLU A 282 -13.18 -11.01 -10.58
C GLU A 282 -14.60 -10.85 -10.00
N VAL A 283 -15.45 -10.00 -10.61
CA VAL A 283 -16.83 -9.80 -10.18
C VAL A 283 -17.61 -11.11 -10.21
N PHE A 284 -17.48 -11.92 -11.25
CA PHE A 284 -18.24 -13.16 -11.38
C PHE A 284 -17.71 -14.34 -10.54
N LYS A 285 -16.62 -14.18 -9.81
CA LYS A 285 -16.27 -15.09 -8.71
C LYS A 285 -17.26 -14.98 -7.54
N PHE A 286 -17.86 -13.81 -7.35
CA PHE A 286 -18.75 -13.50 -6.22
C PHE A 286 -20.20 -13.35 -6.66
N TRP A 287 -20.46 -12.79 -7.85
CA TRP A 287 -21.78 -12.62 -8.42
C TRP A 287 -22.19 -13.86 -9.22
N THR A 288 -22.81 -14.82 -8.53
CA THR A 288 -23.19 -16.13 -9.11
C THR A 288 -24.60 -16.14 -9.71
N THR A 289 -25.42 -15.13 -9.44
CA THR A 289 -26.84 -15.08 -9.82
C THR A 289 -27.04 -15.01 -11.35
N ASN A 290 -26.14 -14.33 -12.06
CA ASN A 290 -26.16 -14.27 -13.51
C ASN A 290 -24.74 -14.08 -14.05
N THR A 291 -24.16 -15.14 -14.53
CA THR A 291 -22.78 -15.18 -15.05
C THR A 291 -22.68 -14.85 -16.54
N ASN A 292 -23.81 -14.61 -17.23
CA ASN A 292 -23.85 -14.28 -18.66
C ASN A 292 -23.81 -12.77 -18.89
N LEU A 293 -22.99 -12.08 -18.13
CA LEU A 293 -22.78 -10.63 -18.24
C LEU A 293 -21.30 -10.34 -18.45
N ASP A 294 -21.02 -9.30 -19.24
CA ASP A 294 -19.67 -8.73 -19.44
C ASP A 294 -19.69 -7.26 -19.04
N ILE A 295 -18.60 -6.78 -18.49
CA ILE A 295 -18.38 -5.35 -18.29
C ILE A 295 -17.68 -4.80 -19.52
N GLU A 296 -18.19 -3.72 -20.06
CA GLU A 296 -17.61 -3.00 -21.19
C GLU A 296 -17.32 -1.56 -20.79
N PHE A 297 -16.16 -1.06 -21.16
CA PHE A 297 -15.77 0.33 -21.01
C PHE A 297 -15.80 1.02 -22.38
N LYS A 298 -16.44 2.18 -22.46
CA LYS A 298 -16.46 3.00 -23.67
C LYS A 298 -16.08 4.44 -23.35
N ILE A 299 -15.28 5.06 -24.21
CA ILE A 299 -15.01 6.48 -24.10
C ILE A 299 -15.98 7.24 -24.98
N GLN A 300 -16.57 8.27 -24.40
CA GLN A 300 -17.43 9.21 -25.08
C GLN A 300 -16.84 10.61 -24.95
N GLU A 301 -16.83 11.34 -26.03
CA GLU A 301 -16.50 12.75 -26.05
C GLU A 301 -17.80 13.56 -26.15
N ILE A 302 -18.02 14.44 -25.18
CA ILE A 302 -19.26 15.22 -25.05
C ILE A 302 -18.87 16.70 -24.91
N LYS A 303 -19.53 17.58 -25.65
CA LYS A 303 -19.37 19.02 -25.48
C LYS A 303 -20.19 19.50 -24.29
N ASN A 304 -19.56 20.24 -23.39
CA ASN A 304 -20.24 20.88 -22.26
C ASN A 304 -21.01 22.15 -22.75
N ALA A 305 -21.71 22.81 -21.82
CA ALA A 305 -22.48 24.00 -22.10
C ALA A 305 -21.62 25.19 -22.64
N GLN A 306 -20.32 25.18 -22.37
CA GLN A 306 -19.32 26.14 -22.85
C GLN A 306 -18.68 25.71 -24.19
N ASN A 307 -19.23 24.68 -24.86
CA ASN A 307 -18.71 24.09 -26.12
C ASN A 307 -17.28 23.49 -25.99
N GLN A 308 -16.82 23.22 -24.77
CA GLN A 308 -15.56 22.53 -24.50
C GLN A 308 -15.78 21.02 -24.56
N SER A 309 -14.82 20.29 -25.15
CA SER A 309 -14.88 18.84 -25.23
C SER A 309 -14.44 18.22 -23.93
N GLU A 310 -15.26 17.35 -23.37
CA GLU A 310 -14.97 16.56 -22.17
C GLU A 310 -15.03 15.08 -22.51
N LYS A 311 -14.05 14.32 -22.01
CA LYS A 311 -14.01 12.86 -22.19
C LYS A 311 -14.64 12.16 -20.98
N TYR A 312 -15.52 11.23 -21.27
CA TYR A 312 -16.20 10.41 -20.27
C TYR A 312 -15.88 8.94 -20.48
N LEU A 313 -15.65 8.22 -19.39
CA LEU A 313 -15.67 6.76 -19.36
C LEU A 313 -17.10 6.30 -19.05
N ASP A 314 -17.74 5.62 -20.00
CA ASP A 314 -19.08 5.02 -19.87
C ASP A 314 -18.90 3.53 -19.54
N ILE A 315 -19.32 3.15 -18.33
CA ILE A 315 -19.28 1.77 -17.84
C ILE A 315 -20.61 1.12 -18.18
N ARG A 316 -20.52 0.03 -18.91
CA ARG A 316 -21.71 -0.68 -19.42
C ARG A 316 -21.63 -2.15 -19.06
N VAL A 317 -22.80 -2.74 -18.92
CA VAL A 317 -22.96 -4.18 -18.65
C VAL A 317 -23.68 -4.81 -19.83
N LYS A 318 -23.03 -5.71 -20.53
CA LYS A 318 -23.55 -6.44 -21.67
C LYS A 318 -24.11 -7.79 -21.24
N SER A 319 -25.32 -8.07 -21.63
CA SER A 319 -25.91 -9.42 -21.50
C SER A 319 -25.53 -10.26 -22.71
N GLN A 320 -24.76 -11.32 -22.50
CA GLN A 320 -24.41 -12.26 -23.56
C GLN A 320 -25.65 -12.99 -24.11
N ARG A 321 -26.58 -13.33 -23.21
CA ARG A 321 -27.83 -14.03 -23.57
C ARG A 321 -28.74 -13.20 -24.46
N HIS A 322 -28.92 -11.93 -24.12
CA HIS A 322 -29.87 -11.05 -24.83
C HIS A 322 -29.19 -10.14 -25.84
N LYS A 323 -27.85 -10.14 -25.92
CA LYS A 323 -27.02 -9.29 -26.79
C LYS A 323 -27.32 -7.80 -26.67
N ILE A 324 -27.75 -7.35 -25.48
CA ILE A 324 -28.04 -5.96 -25.14
C ILE A 324 -27.01 -5.45 -24.14
N THR A 325 -26.71 -4.15 -24.25
CA THR A 325 -25.77 -3.45 -23.35
C THR A 325 -26.50 -2.31 -22.67
N LEU A 326 -26.48 -2.29 -21.34
CA LEU A 326 -27.08 -1.23 -20.53
C LEU A 326 -26.01 -0.47 -19.74
N PRO A 327 -26.19 0.84 -19.49
CA PRO A 327 -25.33 1.56 -18.54
C PRO A 327 -25.38 0.91 -17.16
N LEU A 328 -24.27 1.01 -16.42
CA LEU A 328 -24.18 0.46 -15.06
C LEU A 328 -25.29 1.00 -14.15
N ASP A 329 -25.60 2.29 -14.21
CA ASP A 329 -26.63 2.95 -13.41
C ASP A 329 -28.07 2.40 -13.65
N ARG A 330 -28.27 1.65 -14.73
CA ARG A 330 -29.55 0.98 -15.04
C ARG A 330 -29.63 -0.46 -14.52
N ARG A 331 -28.62 -0.92 -13.79
CA ARG A 331 -28.60 -2.22 -13.12
C ARG A 331 -29.17 -2.14 -11.71
N SER A 332 -29.40 -3.30 -11.10
CA SER A 332 -29.85 -3.36 -9.70
C SER A 332 -28.79 -2.76 -8.77
N LYS A 333 -29.25 -2.18 -7.65
CA LYS A 333 -28.34 -1.64 -6.64
C LYS A 333 -27.33 -2.70 -6.16
N GLY A 334 -27.75 -3.95 -5.99
CA GLY A 334 -26.86 -5.04 -5.59
C GLY A 334 -25.74 -5.31 -6.61
N PHE A 335 -26.01 -5.19 -7.92
CA PHE A 335 -24.97 -5.35 -8.93
C PHE A 335 -23.99 -4.17 -8.95
N ASN A 336 -24.46 -2.95 -8.70
CA ASN A 336 -23.61 -1.76 -8.65
C ASN A 336 -22.65 -1.75 -7.45
N TRP A 337 -22.90 -2.63 -6.49
CA TRP A 337 -22.07 -2.84 -5.29
C TRP A 337 -20.81 -3.68 -5.54
N PHE A 338 -20.85 -4.55 -6.51
CA PHE A 338 -19.73 -5.40 -6.93
C PHE A 338 -18.89 -4.73 -8.04
#